data_6a894fc4f0fe590b4d89600acaf61b7b
#
_entry.id   6a894fc4f0fe590b4d89600acaf61b7b
#
_cell.length_a   1.000
_cell.length_b   1.000
_cell.length_c   1.000
_cell.angle_alpha   90.00
_cell.angle_beta   90.00
_cell.angle_gamma   90.00
#
_symmetry.space_group_name_H-M   'P 1'
#
loop_
_entity.id
_entity.type
_entity.pdbx_description
1 polymer ?
#
loop_
_entity_poly.entity_id
_entity_poly.type
_entity_poly.pdbx_seq_one_letter_code
_entity_poly.pdbx_strand_id
1 'polypeptide(L)'
;KSNTTNTLHLISDHTKNSPYRDVFDGDRVYYCGMGQTGHQDINGTQNKTLNESNTNGVDVYLSEVFKKTYYTFRGRAKLINKPYQEEQLDKNGDTRNVWIFPLLLIDEHQPINKSELAKTLEKRIKKNNKLTADELLEKIKSKKGSRKPGKRPTRSNYFQRDENIILYSLLRAQGICELCDRSAPFLKPDGEGFLEVHHIQHLANDGDDSIENTVALCPNCHRKMHKLGERDDINKLESIHKYIN
;
A
#
# COMPACT_ATOMS: atom_id res chain seq x y z
N LYS A 1 -24.33 -12.86 5.93
CA LYS A 1 -24.92 -13.83 5.01
C LYS A 1 -26.29 -13.33 4.54
N SER A 2 -26.55 -13.42 3.24
CA SER A 2 -27.87 -13.24 2.65
C SER A 2 -28.56 -14.61 2.55
N ASN A 3 -29.74 -14.73 3.12
CA ASN A 3 -30.52 -15.97 3.00
C ASN A 3 -31.27 -16.04 1.65
N THR A 4 -31.57 -14.88 1.04
CA THR A 4 -32.26 -14.81 -0.25
C THR A 4 -31.40 -15.30 -1.40
N THR A 5 -30.10 -14.95 -1.38
CA THR A 5 -29.14 -15.30 -2.45
C THR A 5 -28.22 -16.43 -2.07
N ASN A 6 -28.33 -16.98 -0.86
CA ASN A 6 -27.40 -17.94 -0.28
C ASN A 6 -25.92 -17.55 -0.41
N THR A 7 -25.62 -16.28 -0.16
CA THR A 7 -24.26 -15.71 -0.29
C THR A 7 -23.71 -15.25 1.04
N LEU A 8 -22.39 -15.35 1.20
CA LEU A 8 -21.62 -14.74 2.28
C LEU A 8 -20.66 -13.71 1.71
N HIS A 9 -20.85 -12.43 2.06
CA HIS A 9 -19.95 -11.37 1.64
C HIS A 9 -18.97 -11.05 2.77
N LEU A 10 -17.70 -11.26 2.52
CA LEU A 10 -16.58 -10.94 3.40
C LEU A 10 -16.07 -9.52 3.10
N ILE A 11 -15.69 -8.80 4.15
CA ILE A 11 -15.18 -7.44 4.01
C ILE A 11 -13.82 -7.35 4.72
N SER A 12 -12.79 -7.05 3.96
CA SER A 12 -11.47 -6.71 4.48
C SER A 12 -11.36 -5.18 4.61
N ASP A 13 -11.50 -4.68 5.84
CA ASP A 13 -11.53 -3.24 6.11
C ASP A 13 -10.13 -2.72 6.50
N HIS A 14 -9.58 -1.85 5.65
CA HIS A 14 -8.28 -1.19 5.84
C HIS A 14 -8.42 0.26 6.34
N THR A 15 -9.62 0.74 6.64
CA THR A 15 -9.85 2.19 6.89
C THR A 15 -9.41 2.64 8.28
N LYS A 16 -9.85 1.98 9.34
CA LYS A 16 -9.51 2.36 10.73
C LYS A 16 -9.67 1.17 11.68
N ASN A 17 -8.84 1.16 12.72
CA ASN A 17 -9.03 0.39 13.96
C ASN A 17 -9.64 -1.00 13.82
N SER A 18 -9.65 -1.57 12.61
CA SER A 18 -10.04 -2.95 12.43
C SER A 18 -9.13 -3.83 13.28
N PRO A 19 -9.66 -4.65 14.18
CA PRO A 19 -8.87 -5.62 14.92
C PRO A 19 -8.50 -6.82 14.05
N TYR A 20 -9.04 -6.86 12.84
CA TYR A 20 -8.79 -7.93 11.88
C TYR A 20 -7.54 -7.65 11.06
N ARG A 21 -6.72 -8.69 10.86
CA ARG A 21 -5.47 -8.61 10.09
C ARG A 21 -5.52 -9.61 8.96
N ASP A 22 -6.24 -9.24 7.91
CA ASP A 22 -6.22 -10.02 6.69
C ASP A 22 -4.89 -9.85 5.98
N VAL A 23 -4.34 -10.96 5.48
CA VAL A 23 -3.09 -10.99 4.72
C VAL A 23 -3.37 -11.46 3.31
N PHE A 24 -2.85 -10.74 2.33
CA PHE A 24 -2.97 -11.07 0.91
C PHE A 24 -1.63 -11.52 0.36
N ASP A 25 -1.64 -12.64 -0.39
CA ASP A 25 -0.48 -13.17 -1.10
C ASP A 25 -0.91 -13.67 -2.49
N GLY A 26 -0.74 -12.80 -3.49
CA GLY A 26 -1.33 -13.01 -4.82
C GLY A 26 -2.85 -13.08 -4.72
N ASP A 27 -3.42 -14.17 -5.19
CA ASP A 27 -4.85 -14.47 -5.13
C ASP A 27 -5.26 -15.19 -3.84
N ARG A 28 -4.29 -15.51 -2.98
CA ARG A 28 -4.57 -16.10 -1.66
C ARG A 28 -4.85 -15.01 -0.64
N VAL A 29 -5.85 -15.23 0.18
CA VAL A 29 -6.24 -14.33 1.26
C VAL A 29 -6.34 -15.14 2.55
N TYR A 30 -5.56 -14.77 3.54
CA TYR A 30 -5.64 -15.28 4.90
C TYR A 30 -6.59 -14.36 5.67
N TYR A 31 -7.86 -14.72 5.65
CA TYR A 31 -8.94 -13.90 6.19
C TYR A 31 -9.14 -14.17 7.68
N CYS A 32 -9.12 -13.11 8.49
CA CYS A 32 -9.36 -13.18 9.92
C CYS A 32 -10.87 -13.30 10.19
N GLY A 33 -11.25 -14.32 10.92
CA GLY A 33 -12.63 -14.59 11.30
C GLY A 33 -13.28 -13.46 12.09
N MET A 34 -14.59 -13.53 12.21
CA MET A 34 -15.41 -12.55 12.91
C MET A 34 -15.30 -12.67 14.42
N GLY A 35 -15.32 -11.55 15.11
CA GLY A 35 -15.23 -11.37 16.55
C GLY A 35 -14.25 -10.24 16.86
N GLN A 36 -14.67 -9.19 17.59
CA GLN A 36 -13.84 -7.98 17.83
C GLN A 36 -13.11 -8.03 19.16
N THR A 37 -13.63 -8.77 20.12
CA THR A 37 -13.10 -8.88 21.49
C THR A 37 -13.07 -10.34 21.92
N GLY A 38 -12.08 -10.71 22.74
CA GLY A 38 -11.91 -12.06 23.23
C GLY A 38 -11.59 -13.10 22.14
N HIS A 39 -11.54 -14.36 22.55
CA HIS A 39 -11.29 -15.48 21.63
C HIS A 39 -12.43 -15.63 20.62
N GLN A 40 -12.08 -15.90 19.35
CA GLN A 40 -13.08 -16.13 18.31
C GLN A 40 -13.61 -17.56 18.37
N ASP A 41 -14.92 -17.71 18.15
CA ASP A 41 -15.58 -19.02 18.02
C ASP A 41 -15.71 -19.41 16.54
N ILE A 42 -15.21 -20.57 16.15
CA ILE A 42 -15.35 -21.12 14.80
C ILE A 42 -16.81 -21.49 14.47
N ASN A 43 -17.57 -21.83 15.50
CA ASN A 43 -18.99 -22.18 15.37
C ASN A 43 -19.90 -20.93 15.42
N GLY A 44 -19.33 -19.76 15.66
CA GLY A 44 -20.06 -18.50 15.57
C GLY A 44 -20.60 -18.24 14.16
N THR A 45 -21.72 -17.56 14.05
CA THR A 45 -22.58 -17.43 12.86
C THR A 45 -21.87 -17.34 11.51
N GLN A 46 -21.01 -16.35 11.31
CA GLN A 46 -20.30 -16.17 10.03
C GLN A 46 -19.08 -17.08 9.91
N ASN A 47 -18.35 -17.30 11.00
CA ASN A 47 -17.20 -18.19 11.02
C ASN A 47 -17.62 -19.63 10.65
N LYS A 48 -18.71 -20.13 11.22
CA LYS A 48 -19.28 -21.43 10.87
C LYS A 48 -19.67 -21.50 9.40
N THR A 49 -20.41 -20.49 8.91
CA THR A 49 -20.82 -20.44 7.50
C THR A 49 -19.62 -20.49 6.56
N LEU A 50 -18.55 -19.74 6.87
CA LEU A 50 -17.33 -19.73 6.07
C LEU A 50 -16.56 -21.05 6.17
N ASN A 51 -16.46 -21.62 7.35
CA ASN A 51 -15.80 -22.92 7.58
C ASN A 51 -16.46 -24.06 6.78
N GLU A 52 -17.77 -24.01 6.67
CA GLU A 52 -18.58 -25.02 5.97
C GLU A 52 -18.83 -24.65 4.49
N SER A 53 -18.28 -23.55 3.98
CA SER A 53 -18.63 -22.98 2.66
C SER A 53 -18.39 -23.92 1.48
N ASN A 54 -17.47 -24.87 1.60
CA ASN A 54 -17.24 -25.87 0.56
C ASN A 54 -18.33 -26.97 0.49
N THR A 55 -19.22 -27.08 1.48
CA THR A 55 -20.24 -28.13 1.59
C THR A 55 -21.65 -27.62 1.81
N ASN A 56 -21.83 -26.40 2.28
CA ASN A 56 -23.14 -25.82 2.61
C ASN A 56 -23.80 -25.05 1.44
N GLY A 57 -23.20 -25.08 0.25
CA GLY A 57 -23.71 -24.44 -0.98
C GLY A 57 -23.73 -22.93 -0.94
N VAL A 58 -23.02 -22.29 -0.01
CA VAL A 58 -22.92 -20.83 0.09
C VAL A 58 -21.83 -20.31 -0.84
N ASP A 59 -22.17 -19.38 -1.71
CA ASP A 59 -21.18 -18.61 -2.48
C ASP A 59 -20.54 -17.53 -1.60
N VAL A 60 -19.22 -17.55 -1.56
CA VAL A 60 -18.43 -16.58 -0.77
C VAL A 60 -17.85 -15.52 -1.69
N TYR A 61 -18.05 -14.25 -1.35
CA TYR A 61 -17.50 -13.10 -2.07
C TYR A 61 -16.64 -12.27 -1.14
N LEU A 62 -15.64 -11.57 -1.70
CA LEU A 62 -14.76 -10.68 -0.96
C LEU A 62 -14.79 -9.26 -1.54
N SER A 63 -14.86 -8.28 -0.66
CA SER A 63 -14.56 -6.88 -0.96
C SER A 63 -13.53 -6.31 -0.01
N GLU A 64 -12.78 -5.31 -0.49
CA GLU A 64 -11.86 -4.53 0.33
C GLU A 64 -12.35 -3.09 0.46
N VAL A 65 -12.10 -2.49 1.63
CA VAL A 65 -12.46 -1.10 1.92
C VAL A 65 -11.21 -0.32 2.31
N PHE A 66 -10.78 0.59 1.45
CA PHE A 66 -9.64 1.51 1.67
C PHE A 66 -10.12 2.92 2.07
N LYS A 67 -11.33 3.29 1.67
CA LYS A 67 -12.02 4.53 2.02
C LYS A 67 -13.43 4.20 2.48
N LYS A 68 -13.86 4.79 3.59
CA LYS A 68 -15.21 4.57 4.15
C LYS A 68 -16.28 4.70 3.06
N THR A 69 -17.22 3.76 3.03
CA THR A 69 -18.31 3.64 2.07
C THR A 69 -17.93 3.20 0.65
N TYR A 70 -16.65 3.06 0.32
CA TYR A 70 -16.19 2.59 -0.99
C TYR A 70 -15.69 1.15 -0.89
N TYR A 71 -16.40 0.24 -1.54
CA TYR A 71 -16.11 -1.19 -1.56
C TYR A 71 -15.46 -1.56 -2.90
N THR A 72 -14.24 -2.09 -2.84
CA THR A 72 -13.59 -2.66 -4.02
C THR A 72 -13.88 -4.15 -4.07
N PHE A 73 -14.76 -4.55 -4.98
CA PHE A 73 -15.11 -5.95 -5.18
C PHE A 73 -13.91 -6.76 -5.67
N ARG A 74 -13.67 -7.93 -5.05
CA ARG A 74 -12.53 -8.80 -5.34
C ARG A 74 -12.92 -10.12 -5.98
N GLY A 75 -14.21 -10.35 -6.19
CA GLY A 75 -14.72 -11.58 -6.79
C GLY A 75 -15.11 -12.65 -5.77
N ARG A 76 -15.30 -13.88 -6.27
CA ARG A 76 -15.60 -15.03 -5.44
C ARG A 76 -14.35 -15.56 -4.76
N ALA A 77 -14.54 -16.08 -3.56
CA ALA A 77 -13.48 -16.67 -2.76
C ALA A 77 -13.85 -18.11 -2.41
N LYS A 78 -12.87 -19.01 -2.40
CA LYS A 78 -13.05 -20.41 -2.01
C LYS A 78 -12.12 -20.75 -0.85
N LEU A 79 -12.63 -21.42 0.16
CA LEU A 79 -11.82 -21.96 1.24
C LEU A 79 -10.95 -23.11 0.70
N ILE A 80 -9.61 -22.96 0.79
CA ILE A 80 -8.66 -23.90 0.18
C ILE A 80 -7.97 -24.82 1.17
N ASN A 81 -7.95 -24.44 2.45
CA ASN A 81 -7.37 -25.25 3.52
C ASN A 81 -8.25 -25.16 4.79
N LYS A 82 -8.00 -26.06 5.74
CA LYS A 82 -8.64 -25.98 7.06
C LYS A 82 -8.26 -24.68 7.75
N PRO A 83 -9.21 -23.97 8.38
CA PRO A 83 -8.91 -22.83 9.23
C PRO A 83 -7.99 -23.22 10.38
N TYR A 84 -7.16 -22.28 10.82
CA TYR A 84 -6.23 -22.46 11.93
C TYR A 84 -6.27 -21.26 12.85
N GLN A 85 -5.71 -21.38 14.06
CA GLN A 85 -5.69 -20.30 15.03
C GLN A 85 -4.36 -19.56 15.01
N GLU A 86 -4.45 -18.23 15.23
CA GLU A 86 -3.32 -17.35 15.51
C GLU A 86 -3.63 -16.48 16.72
N GLU A 87 -2.59 -16.07 17.43
CA GLU A 87 -2.69 -15.03 18.46
C GLU A 87 -2.64 -13.65 17.83
N GLN A 88 -3.64 -12.82 18.12
CA GLN A 88 -3.70 -11.42 17.68
C GLN A 88 -4.23 -10.55 18.84
N LEU A 89 -3.97 -9.24 18.77
CA LEU A 89 -4.59 -8.31 19.69
C LEU A 89 -6.04 -8.02 19.27
N ASP A 90 -6.94 -7.93 20.23
CA ASP A 90 -8.30 -7.48 20.01
C ASP A 90 -8.40 -5.94 19.90
N LYS A 91 -9.62 -5.40 19.80
CA LYS A 91 -9.81 -3.96 19.69
C LYS A 91 -9.40 -3.18 20.95
N ASN A 92 -9.38 -3.84 22.11
CA ASN A 92 -9.01 -3.26 23.39
C ASN A 92 -7.48 -3.36 23.63
N GLY A 93 -6.78 -4.18 22.84
CA GLY A 93 -5.35 -4.45 22.99
C GLY A 93 -5.04 -5.74 23.73
N ASP A 94 -6.04 -6.52 24.10
CA ASP A 94 -5.88 -7.80 24.79
C ASP A 94 -5.50 -8.91 23.80
N THR A 95 -4.64 -9.83 24.22
CA THR A 95 -4.24 -10.98 23.42
C THR A 95 -5.39 -11.97 23.32
N ARG A 96 -5.67 -12.45 22.10
CA ARG A 96 -6.73 -13.43 21.82
C ARG A 96 -6.36 -14.40 20.72
N ASN A 97 -7.02 -15.54 20.70
CA ASN A 97 -6.97 -16.48 19.57
C ASN A 97 -8.01 -16.09 18.52
N VAL A 98 -7.57 -15.93 17.29
CA VAL A 98 -8.43 -15.69 16.12
C VAL A 98 -8.36 -16.86 15.16
N TRP A 99 -9.43 -17.09 14.40
CA TRP A 99 -9.46 -18.05 13.32
C TRP A 99 -9.04 -17.40 12.01
N ILE A 100 -8.08 -18.02 11.34
CA ILE A 100 -7.63 -17.61 10.00
C ILE A 100 -8.17 -18.59 8.97
N PHE A 101 -8.88 -18.06 7.99
CA PHE A 101 -9.47 -18.81 6.88
C PHE A 101 -8.64 -18.61 5.63
N PRO A 102 -7.89 -19.65 5.16
CA PRO A 102 -7.13 -19.59 3.91
C PRO A 102 -8.08 -19.66 2.71
N LEU A 103 -8.21 -18.55 2.00
CA LEU A 103 -9.08 -18.38 0.84
C LEU A 103 -8.26 -18.22 -0.44
N LEU A 104 -8.84 -18.63 -1.57
CA LEU A 104 -8.37 -18.33 -2.92
C LEU A 104 -9.43 -17.49 -3.63
N LEU A 105 -9.04 -16.37 -4.20
CA LEU A 105 -9.86 -15.60 -5.15
C LEU A 105 -9.88 -16.35 -6.47
N ILE A 106 -11.05 -16.70 -6.97
CA ILE A 106 -11.21 -17.57 -8.16
C ILE A 106 -11.69 -16.84 -9.40
N ASP A 107 -12.17 -15.60 -9.25
CA ASP A 107 -12.57 -14.75 -10.39
C ASP A 107 -11.45 -13.76 -10.72
N GLU A 108 -11.39 -13.30 -11.97
CA GLU A 108 -10.55 -12.17 -12.34
C GLU A 108 -10.98 -10.92 -11.55
N HIS A 109 -9.99 -10.22 -11.02
CA HIS A 109 -10.21 -8.99 -10.28
C HIS A 109 -9.17 -7.93 -10.61
N GLN A 110 -9.59 -6.67 -10.58
CA GLN A 110 -8.69 -5.55 -10.86
C GLN A 110 -7.64 -5.42 -9.75
N PRO A 111 -6.35 -5.27 -10.09
CA PRO A 111 -5.31 -5.01 -9.11
C PRO A 111 -5.60 -3.73 -8.31
N ILE A 112 -5.23 -3.71 -7.04
CA ILE A 112 -5.39 -2.54 -6.18
C ILE A 112 -4.39 -1.45 -6.58
N ASN A 113 -4.80 -0.19 -6.47
CA ASN A 113 -3.90 0.92 -6.71
C ASN A 113 -2.76 0.91 -5.68
N LYS A 114 -1.51 0.94 -6.16
CA LYS A 114 -0.31 0.94 -5.32
C LYS A 114 -0.32 2.06 -4.27
N SER A 115 -0.86 3.24 -4.62
CA SER A 115 -0.93 4.39 -3.71
C SER A 115 -1.87 4.14 -2.53
N GLU A 116 -2.96 3.39 -2.70
CA GLU A 116 -3.88 3.05 -1.60
C GLU A 116 -3.22 2.12 -0.59
N LEU A 117 -2.46 1.13 -1.07
CA LEU A 117 -1.69 0.26 -0.19
C LEU A 117 -0.62 1.03 0.59
N ALA A 118 0.10 1.96 -0.08
CA ALA A 118 1.10 2.80 0.57
C ALA A 118 0.46 3.70 1.65
N LYS A 119 -0.66 4.37 1.36
CA LYS A 119 -1.41 5.18 2.33
C LYS A 119 -1.90 4.35 3.52
N THR A 120 -2.32 3.11 3.28
CA THR A 120 -2.76 2.20 4.33
C THR A 120 -1.60 1.82 5.25
N LEU A 121 -0.43 1.51 4.68
CA LEU A 121 0.78 1.22 5.45
C LEU A 121 1.21 2.43 6.30
N GLU A 122 1.23 3.64 5.71
CA GLU A 122 1.56 4.88 6.44
C GLU A 122 0.62 5.12 7.64
N LYS A 123 -0.69 4.89 7.47
CA LYS A 123 -1.66 4.99 8.57
C LYS A 123 -1.37 3.99 9.69
N ARG A 124 -1.02 2.74 9.35
CA ARG A 124 -0.66 1.70 10.33
C ARG A 124 0.62 2.06 11.08
N ILE A 125 1.62 2.61 10.40
CA ILE A 125 2.86 3.09 11.02
C ILE A 125 2.55 4.24 11.98
N LYS A 126 1.79 5.25 11.55
CA LYS A 126 1.40 6.38 12.41
C LYS A 126 0.64 5.96 13.66
N LYS A 127 -0.17 4.92 13.59
CA LYS A 127 -0.89 4.38 14.76
C LYS A 127 0.09 3.86 15.83
N ASN A 128 1.22 3.33 15.43
CA ASN A 128 2.23 2.74 16.32
C ASN A 128 3.33 3.74 16.75
N ASN A 129 3.31 4.98 16.26
CA ASN A 129 4.35 5.99 16.58
C ASN A 129 4.47 6.35 18.07
N LYS A 130 3.47 6.01 18.88
CA LYS A 130 3.47 6.27 20.32
C LYS A 130 4.16 5.17 21.11
N LEU A 131 4.51 4.06 20.47
CA LEU A 131 5.16 2.92 21.12
C LEU A 131 6.68 3.15 21.15
N THR A 132 7.30 2.75 22.24
CA THR A 132 8.75 2.71 22.39
C THR A 132 9.37 1.62 21.51
N ALA A 133 10.69 1.67 21.30
CA ALA A 133 11.40 0.64 20.56
C ALA A 133 11.26 -0.75 21.21
N ASP A 134 11.29 -0.81 22.54
CA ASP A 134 11.16 -2.06 23.30
C ASP A 134 9.77 -2.66 23.17
N GLU A 135 8.71 -1.84 23.28
CA GLU A 135 7.32 -2.27 23.06
C GLU A 135 7.10 -2.80 21.63
N LEU A 136 7.72 -2.15 20.65
CA LEU A 136 7.69 -2.63 19.25
C LEU A 136 8.44 -3.94 19.09
N LEU A 137 9.59 -4.09 19.75
CA LEU A 137 10.39 -5.31 19.72
C LEU A 137 9.61 -6.49 20.30
N GLU A 138 8.98 -6.31 21.44
CA GLU A 138 8.15 -7.35 22.06
C GLU A 138 6.96 -7.73 21.17
N LYS A 139 6.29 -6.75 20.55
CA LYS A 139 5.24 -7.01 19.54
C LYS A 139 5.74 -7.79 18.33
N ILE A 140 7.00 -7.62 17.94
CA ILE A 140 7.59 -8.36 16.82
C ILE A 140 7.93 -9.78 17.26
N LYS A 141 8.51 -9.95 18.45
CA LYS A 141 8.89 -11.25 18.99
C LYS A 141 7.68 -12.14 19.30
N SER A 142 6.58 -11.55 19.78
CA SER A 142 5.35 -12.29 20.10
C SER A 142 4.63 -12.87 18.89
N LYS A 143 4.94 -12.38 17.67
CA LYS A 143 4.37 -12.94 16.43
C LYS A 143 5.00 -14.28 16.10
N LYS A 144 4.23 -15.35 16.25
CA LYS A 144 4.57 -16.68 15.77
C LYS A 144 4.24 -16.79 14.26
N GLY A 145 5.04 -17.53 13.50
CA GLY A 145 4.77 -17.86 12.10
C GLY A 145 5.79 -17.31 11.10
N SER A 146 5.55 -17.56 9.82
CA SER A 146 6.44 -17.13 8.74
C SER A 146 6.45 -15.61 8.62
N ARG A 147 7.66 -15.03 8.51
CA ARG A 147 7.86 -13.58 8.33
C ARG A 147 8.05 -13.18 6.87
N LYS A 148 7.85 -14.10 5.94
CA LYS A 148 7.92 -13.75 4.52
C LYS A 148 6.73 -12.83 4.19
N PRO A 149 6.97 -11.64 3.62
CA PRO A 149 5.89 -10.78 3.22
C PRO A 149 5.11 -11.42 2.07
N GLY A 150 3.78 -11.33 2.12
CA GLY A 150 2.93 -11.70 1.00
C GLY A 150 3.18 -10.78 -0.20
N LYS A 151 2.96 -11.31 -1.40
CA LYS A 151 3.04 -10.57 -2.67
C LYS A 151 1.63 -10.20 -3.12
N ARG A 152 1.52 -9.05 -3.78
CA ARG A 152 0.22 -8.58 -4.24
C ARG A 152 0.37 -7.84 -5.55
N PRO A 153 -0.37 -8.21 -6.63
CA PRO A 153 -0.44 -7.43 -7.85
C PRO A 153 -1.01 -6.04 -7.55
N THR A 154 -0.38 -5.00 -8.11
CA THR A 154 -0.84 -3.63 -7.97
C THR A 154 -0.86 -2.95 -9.32
N ARG A 155 -1.79 -2.00 -9.52
CA ARG A 155 -1.78 -1.10 -10.66
C ARG A 155 -1.22 0.27 -10.24
N SER A 156 -0.51 0.90 -11.15
CA SER A 156 -0.09 2.30 -11.04
C SER A 156 -0.20 2.93 -12.42
N ASN A 157 -0.49 4.21 -12.48
CA ASN A 157 -0.40 4.94 -13.73
C ASN A 157 1.08 5.13 -14.09
N TYR A 158 1.40 4.92 -15.36
CA TYR A 158 2.68 5.26 -15.94
C TYR A 158 2.47 6.45 -16.89
N PHE A 159 3.20 7.53 -16.66
CA PHE A 159 3.21 8.68 -17.55
C PHE A 159 4.33 8.47 -18.56
N GLN A 160 3.96 8.42 -19.85
CA GLN A 160 4.93 8.39 -20.93
C GLN A 160 5.57 9.80 -21.02
N ARG A 161 6.86 9.87 -20.81
CA ARG A 161 7.64 11.12 -20.80
C ARG A 161 8.43 11.21 -22.10
N ASP A 162 8.70 12.45 -22.56
CA ASP A 162 9.61 12.69 -23.67
C ASP A 162 11.06 12.50 -23.21
N GLU A 163 11.77 11.59 -23.87
CA GLU A 163 13.17 11.29 -23.59
C GLU A 163 14.10 12.48 -23.82
N ASN A 164 13.77 13.39 -24.73
CA ASN A 164 14.58 14.58 -25.01
C ASN A 164 14.47 15.59 -23.86
N ILE A 165 13.29 15.73 -23.24
CA ILE A 165 13.10 16.57 -22.05
C ILE A 165 13.89 16.00 -20.87
N ILE A 166 13.86 14.69 -20.67
CA ILE A 166 14.67 14.01 -19.65
C ILE A 166 16.14 14.28 -19.87
N LEU A 167 16.64 14.00 -21.09
CA LEU A 167 18.07 14.18 -21.43
C LEU A 167 18.51 15.64 -21.28
N TYR A 168 17.73 16.57 -21.79
CA TYR A 168 18.01 17.99 -21.69
C TYR A 168 18.13 18.43 -20.21
N SER A 169 17.21 18.03 -19.36
CA SER A 169 17.24 18.39 -17.94
C SER A 169 18.49 17.88 -17.22
N LEU A 170 18.92 16.65 -17.54
CA LEU A 170 20.15 16.07 -16.98
C LEU A 170 21.41 16.76 -17.51
N LEU A 171 21.47 17.09 -18.81
CA LEU A 171 22.59 17.80 -19.44
C LEU A 171 22.70 19.23 -18.88
N ARG A 172 21.59 19.93 -18.72
CA ARG A 172 21.55 21.28 -18.13
C ARG A 172 22.12 21.29 -16.71
N ALA A 173 21.78 20.29 -15.92
CA ALA A 173 22.21 20.20 -14.52
C ALA A 173 23.68 19.84 -14.35
N GLN A 174 24.36 19.28 -15.38
CA GLN A 174 25.81 18.95 -15.36
C GLN A 174 26.25 18.16 -14.12
N GLY A 175 25.41 17.24 -13.64
CA GLY A 175 25.69 16.46 -12.44
C GLY A 175 25.50 17.21 -11.10
N ILE A 176 24.97 18.45 -11.12
CA ILE A 176 24.68 19.28 -9.94
C ILE A 176 23.16 19.25 -9.68
N CYS A 177 22.76 18.96 -8.45
CA CYS A 177 21.35 19.01 -8.06
C CYS A 177 20.81 20.44 -8.10
N GLU A 178 19.78 20.69 -8.90
CA GLU A 178 19.25 22.06 -9.12
C GLU A 178 18.47 22.61 -7.91
N LEU A 179 18.25 21.81 -6.85
CA LEU A 179 17.65 22.32 -5.61
C LEU A 179 18.69 22.63 -4.53
N CYS A 180 19.63 21.71 -4.25
CA CYS A 180 20.59 21.90 -3.16
C CYS A 180 21.99 22.34 -3.61
N ASP A 181 22.21 22.52 -4.89
CA ASP A 181 23.46 22.98 -5.53
C ASP A 181 24.69 22.08 -5.22
N ARG A 182 24.44 20.81 -4.83
CA ARG A 182 25.48 19.82 -4.55
C ARG A 182 25.63 18.86 -5.72
N SER A 183 26.85 18.35 -5.90
CA SER A 183 27.11 17.28 -6.85
C SER A 183 26.21 16.05 -6.60
N ALA A 184 25.94 15.30 -7.66
CA ALA A 184 25.25 14.04 -7.58
C ALA A 184 25.89 13.14 -6.51
N PRO A 185 25.07 12.39 -5.71
CA PRO A 185 25.58 11.66 -4.54
C PRO A 185 26.44 10.45 -4.91
N PHE A 186 26.37 9.96 -6.15
CA PHE A 186 27.19 8.88 -6.68
C PHE A 186 27.18 8.95 -8.22
N LEU A 187 28.13 8.21 -8.81
CA LEU A 187 28.24 8.07 -10.26
C LEU A 187 27.55 6.80 -10.73
N LYS A 188 26.93 6.86 -11.90
CA LYS A 188 26.42 5.70 -12.63
C LYS A 188 27.61 4.88 -13.19
N PRO A 189 27.39 3.63 -13.66
CA PRO A 189 28.44 2.81 -14.27
C PRO A 189 29.11 3.46 -15.49
N ASP A 190 28.43 4.38 -16.17
CA ASP A 190 28.95 5.14 -17.31
C ASP A 190 29.78 6.38 -16.89
N GLY A 191 29.94 6.61 -15.58
CA GLY A 191 30.69 7.73 -15.01
C GLY A 191 29.90 9.03 -14.84
N GLU A 192 28.63 9.08 -15.28
CA GLU A 192 27.80 10.27 -15.07
C GLU A 192 27.26 10.35 -13.66
N GLY A 193 27.02 11.58 -13.19
CA GLY A 193 26.39 11.82 -11.89
C GLY A 193 24.91 11.37 -11.88
N PHE A 194 24.52 10.63 -10.84
CA PHE A 194 23.13 10.17 -10.71
C PHE A 194 22.23 11.30 -10.21
N LEU A 195 21.37 11.79 -11.09
CA LEU A 195 20.25 12.70 -10.77
C LEU A 195 18.95 12.09 -11.31
N GLU A 196 17.83 12.50 -10.73
CA GLU A 196 16.47 12.12 -11.12
C GLU A 196 15.73 13.33 -11.67
N VAL A 197 15.07 13.19 -12.83
CA VAL A 197 14.24 14.26 -13.39
C VAL A 197 12.91 14.32 -12.63
N HIS A 198 12.58 15.51 -12.14
CA HIS A 198 11.40 15.82 -11.35
C HIS A 198 10.55 16.87 -12.06
N HIS A 199 9.23 16.70 -12.08
CA HIS A 199 8.29 17.73 -12.55
C HIS A 199 7.89 18.60 -11.35
N ILE A 200 8.13 19.91 -11.46
CA ILE A 200 7.82 20.90 -10.41
C ILE A 200 6.33 20.84 -10.10
N GLN A 201 5.48 20.99 -11.11
CA GLN A 201 4.08 20.58 -11.04
C GLN A 201 3.98 19.13 -11.46
N HIS A 202 3.54 18.27 -10.55
CA HIS A 202 3.50 16.82 -10.80
C HIS A 202 2.56 16.48 -11.95
N LEU A 203 2.96 15.57 -12.84
CA LEU A 203 2.11 15.04 -13.92
C LEU A 203 0.76 14.50 -13.44
N ALA A 204 0.72 13.94 -12.23
CA ALA A 204 -0.52 13.45 -11.61
C ALA A 204 -1.49 14.57 -11.17
N ASN A 205 -1.03 15.82 -11.20
CA ASN A 205 -1.79 17.03 -10.88
C ASN A 205 -1.86 17.96 -12.10
N ASP A 206 -2.00 17.37 -13.28
CA ASP A 206 -2.11 18.07 -14.56
C ASP A 206 -0.88 18.95 -14.91
N GLY A 207 0.31 18.57 -14.43
CA GLY A 207 1.57 19.20 -14.83
C GLY A 207 1.97 18.76 -16.23
N ASP A 208 2.53 19.69 -17.02
CA ASP A 208 3.02 19.42 -18.37
C ASP A 208 4.36 18.68 -18.34
N ASP A 209 4.60 17.83 -19.35
CA ASP A 209 5.91 17.28 -19.64
C ASP A 209 6.65 18.26 -20.56
N SER A 210 7.28 19.29 -19.97
CA SER A 210 7.98 20.37 -20.67
C SER A 210 9.29 20.72 -19.97
N ILE A 211 10.20 21.38 -20.69
CA ILE A 211 11.49 21.80 -20.12
C ILE A 211 11.33 22.83 -19.00
N GLU A 212 10.26 23.64 -19.03
CA GLU A 212 9.95 24.66 -18.03
C GLU A 212 9.40 24.03 -16.73
N ASN A 213 8.87 22.83 -16.81
CA ASN A 213 8.33 22.11 -15.66
C ASN A 213 9.26 21.00 -15.14
N THR A 214 10.46 20.81 -15.72
CA THR A 214 11.37 19.73 -15.35
C THR A 214 12.69 20.22 -14.80
N VAL A 215 13.16 19.56 -13.74
CA VAL A 215 14.44 19.82 -13.06
C VAL A 215 15.15 18.51 -12.73
N ALA A 216 16.49 18.57 -12.62
CA ALA A 216 17.29 17.40 -12.24
C ALA A 216 17.73 17.51 -10.78
N LEU A 217 17.29 16.57 -9.97
CA LEU A 217 17.46 16.58 -8.52
C LEU A 217 18.24 15.34 -8.04
N CYS A 218 19.02 15.50 -6.96
CA CYS A 218 19.51 14.33 -6.26
C CYS A 218 18.35 13.55 -5.60
N PRO A 219 18.49 12.25 -5.34
CA PRO A 219 17.42 11.41 -4.76
C PRO A 219 16.81 11.97 -3.48
N ASN A 220 17.62 12.62 -2.63
CA ASN A 220 17.14 13.23 -1.39
C ASN A 220 16.21 14.43 -1.67
N CYS A 221 16.64 15.33 -2.54
CA CYS A 221 15.83 16.48 -2.94
C CYS A 221 14.56 16.06 -3.69
N HIS A 222 14.68 15.10 -4.61
CA HIS A 222 13.53 14.54 -5.31
C HIS A 222 12.50 13.96 -4.34
N ARG A 223 12.96 13.19 -3.34
CA ARG A 223 12.09 12.67 -2.29
C ARG A 223 11.50 13.76 -1.41
N LYS A 224 12.28 14.83 -1.07
CA LYS A 224 11.81 16.00 -0.33
C LYS A 224 10.64 16.66 -1.07
N MET A 225 10.80 16.95 -2.36
CA MET A 225 9.74 17.54 -3.19
C MET A 225 8.46 16.72 -3.16
N HIS A 226 8.55 15.41 -3.34
CA HIS A 226 7.37 14.51 -3.29
C HIS A 226 6.71 14.40 -1.91
N LYS A 227 7.43 14.71 -0.83
CA LYS A 227 6.90 14.55 0.55
C LYS A 227 6.47 15.87 1.18
N LEU A 228 7.17 16.93 0.93
CA LEU A 228 6.94 18.23 1.54
C LEU A 228 6.40 19.25 0.53
N GLY A 229 7.02 19.41 -0.62
CA GLY A 229 6.63 20.40 -1.64
C GLY A 229 6.62 21.81 -1.05
N GLU A 230 7.67 22.18 -0.33
CA GLU A 230 7.78 23.48 0.34
C GLU A 230 7.78 24.61 -0.69
N ARG A 231 7.07 25.69 -0.41
CA ARG A 231 6.88 26.80 -1.36
C ARG A 231 8.20 27.44 -1.78
N ASP A 232 9.14 27.58 -0.86
CA ASP A 232 10.45 28.18 -1.15
C ASP A 232 11.27 27.28 -2.10
N ASP A 233 11.23 25.97 -1.93
CA ASP A 233 11.85 25.01 -2.85
C ASP A 233 11.24 25.12 -4.25
N ILE A 234 9.90 25.17 -4.34
CA ILE A 234 9.19 25.32 -5.61
C ILE A 234 9.59 26.62 -6.29
N ASN A 235 9.56 27.76 -5.58
CA ASN A 235 9.93 29.06 -6.13
C ASN A 235 11.39 29.07 -6.65
N LYS A 236 12.32 28.42 -5.91
CA LYS A 236 13.71 28.27 -6.36
C LYS A 236 13.77 27.51 -7.69
N LEU A 237 13.08 26.39 -7.80
CA LEU A 237 13.09 25.54 -9.00
C LEU A 237 12.42 26.25 -10.19
N GLU A 238 11.30 26.94 -9.99
CA GLU A 238 10.64 27.76 -11.02
C GLU A 238 11.54 28.89 -11.53
N SER A 239 12.43 29.41 -10.68
CA SER A 239 13.35 30.48 -11.07
C SER A 239 14.43 30.06 -12.06
N ILE A 240 14.78 28.77 -12.11
CA ILE A 240 15.80 28.21 -13.03
C ILE A 240 15.40 28.45 -14.48
N HIS A 241 14.13 28.38 -14.79
CA HIS A 241 13.58 28.46 -16.14
C HIS A 241 13.41 29.92 -16.65
N LYS A 242 13.49 30.89 -15.78
CA LYS A 242 13.36 32.31 -16.18
C LYS A 242 14.46 32.81 -17.12
N TYR A 243 15.52 32.03 -17.28
CA TYR A 243 16.71 32.36 -18.08
C TYR A 243 16.92 31.47 -19.30
N ILE A 244 15.93 30.65 -19.64
CA ILE A 244 15.99 29.70 -20.77
C ILE A 244 15.38 30.29 -22.06
N ASN A 245 15.09 31.60 -22.09
CA ASN A 245 14.59 32.30 -23.29
C ASN A 245 15.76 32.93 -24.09
#